data_a372320560a39d1b0f9e917dbb617886
#
_entry.id   a372320560a39d1b0f9e917dbb617886
#
_cell.length_a   1.000
_cell.length_b   1.000
_cell.length_c   1.000
_cell.angle_alpha   90.00
_cell.angle_beta   90.00
_cell.angle_gamma   90.00
#
_symmetry.space_group_name_H-M   'P 1'
#
loop_
_entity.id
_entity.type
_entity.pdbx_description
1 polymer ?
#
loop_
_entity_poly.entity_id
_entity_poly.type
_entity_poly.pdbx_seq_one_letter_code
_entity_poly.pdbx_strand_id
1 'polypeptide(L)'
;MTNWKNILGPGVLFAATAIGVSHLVQSTKAGALFGFTLIGFIALANILKYPFFEFGSRYAAATGKSIISGYYRLSKFWLYAYLAVTLVSMLFVTAAVGAVTIGFMENLFGLSALTGVANFTHYVLFSFCALLLVLGRFSVMEKLIKVLGIVLLLTTVFAFFAALFKGPVSDVTLFPPMDLPALGFLLPLMGWMPTAIDLSTWNSLWTVEKVKQTGYKSSVKEVIKEFGLGYWISAILAFLFLTMGALLVYGSNMVVPEDGVSFSAFVISLYTTSIGDWSTYIISTAAFSIMFSTFLTVIDGFSRALNASIFLLKNHEESESEAENNLINRLMPLLVSLGGLVLILIYQGDKNSFSMIVNAATTLSFVVAPLIALLNFRLVMPDMIGKENAPGKFMILLSVLGIIYLFGFLIWFLLTIW
;
A
#
# COMPACT_ATOMS: atom_id res chain seq x y z
N MET A 1 20.82 -15.38 -18.97
CA MET A 1 20.37 -13.98 -18.86
C MET A 1 18.93 -13.96 -18.35
N THR A 2 18.63 -13.18 -17.35
CA THR A 2 17.29 -13.08 -16.77
C THR A 2 16.32 -12.50 -17.81
N ASN A 3 15.23 -13.20 -18.11
CA ASN A 3 14.25 -12.73 -19.10
C ASN A 3 13.26 -11.74 -18.44
N TRP A 4 13.71 -10.51 -18.23
CA TRP A 4 12.97 -9.46 -17.56
C TRP A 4 11.56 -9.24 -18.11
N LYS A 5 11.32 -9.42 -19.42
CA LYS A 5 10.00 -9.26 -20.03
C LYS A 5 8.95 -10.22 -19.45
N ASN A 6 9.37 -11.44 -19.11
CA ASN A 6 8.46 -12.47 -18.59
C ASN A 6 8.32 -12.43 -17.06
N ILE A 7 9.22 -11.74 -16.36
CA ILE A 7 9.28 -11.70 -14.90
C ILE A 7 8.67 -10.41 -14.36
N LEU A 8 8.94 -9.26 -15.01
CA LEU A 8 8.43 -7.96 -14.58
C LEU A 8 6.90 -7.95 -14.53
N GLY A 9 6.37 -7.70 -13.35
CA GLY A 9 4.94 -7.60 -13.11
C GLY A 9 4.60 -7.49 -11.62
N PRO A 10 4.72 -8.57 -10.83
CA PRO A 10 4.31 -8.58 -9.42
C PRO A 10 4.99 -7.51 -8.55
N GLY A 11 6.32 -7.34 -8.66
CA GLY A 11 7.06 -6.33 -7.92
C GLY A 11 6.77 -4.90 -8.41
N VAL A 12 6.49 -4.72 -9.72
CA VAL A 12 6.02 -3.44 -10.24
C VAL A 12 4.62 -3.11 -9.72
N LEU A 13 3.71 -4.10 -9.68
CA LEU A 13 2.38 -3.94 -9.07
C LEU A 13 2.50 -3.66 -7.57
N PHE A 14 3.42 -4.35 -6.88
CA PHE A 14 3.73 -4.05 -5.49
C PHE A 14 4.13 -2.58 -5.31
N ALA A 15 5.12 -2.09 -6.08
CA ALA A 15 5.56 -0.71 -6.02
C ALA A 15 4.41 0.27 -6.31
N ALA A 16 3.63 0.03 -7.38
CA ALA A 16 2.50 0.88 -7.76
C ALA A 16 1.39 0.92 -6.69
N THR A 17 1.21 -0.18 -5.95
CA THR A 17 0.24 -0.25 -4.85
C THR A 17 0.80 0.37 -3.57
N ALA A 18 2.08 0.16 -3.28
CA ALA A 18 2.74 0.68 -2.09
C ALA A 18 2.93 2.20 -2.15
N ILE A 19 3.27 2.76 -3.33
CA ILE A 19 3.43 4.19 -3.54
C ILE A 19 2.04 4.84 -3.65
N GLY A 20 1.37 5.00 -2.54
CA GLY A 20 0.04 5.57 -2.44
C GLY A 20 -0.08 6.40 -1.16
N VAL A 21 -1.09 6.12 -0.35
CA VAL A 21 -1.38 6.86 0.90
C VAL A 21 -0.19 6.85 1.87
N SER A 22 0.52 5.73 1.99
CA SER A 22 1.70 5.64 2.86
C SER A 22 2.79 6.68 2.54
N HIS A 23 2.98 6.98 1.27
CA HIS A 23 4.01 7.89 0.80
C HIS A 23 3.47 9.32 0.68
N LEU A 24 2.43 9.52 -0.13
CA LEU A 24 1.84 10.83 -0.37
C LEU A 24 1.22 11.47 0.89
N VAL A 25 0.63 10.65 1.78
CA VAL A 25 -0.01 11.17 3.00
C VAL A 25 0.89 11.00 4.21
N GLN A 26 1.19 9.76 4.62
CA GLN A 26 1.84 9.51 5.90
C GLN A 26 3.30 10.01 5.94
N SER A 27 4.11 9.74 4.90
CA SER A 27 5.51 10.24 4.90
C SER A 27 5.57 11.76 4.78
N THR A 28 4.70 12.38 3.96
CA THR A 28 4.65 13.84 3.84
C THR A 28 4.21 14.48 5.16
N LYS A 29 3.15 13.96 5.82
CA LYS A 29 2.70 14.42 7.14
C LYS A 29 3.80 14.25 8.18
N ALA A 30 4.51 13.12 8.19
CA ALA A 30 5.63 12.88 9.09
C ALA A 30 6.69 13.99 9.00
N GLY A 31 7.11 14.33 7.78
CA GLY A 31 8.06 15.42 7.54
C GLY A 31 7.50 16.78 7.90
N ALA A 32 6.27 17.09 7.47
CA ALA A 32 5.62 18.39 7.67
C ALA A 32 5.36 18.71 9.16
N LEU A 33 5.01 17.70 9.98
CA LEU A 33 4.65 17.90 11.37
C LEU A 33 5.82 17.69 12.33
N PHE A 34 6.76 16.79 12.01
CA PHE A 34 7.82 16.35 12.94
C PHE A 34 9.24 16.47 12.37
N GLY A 35 9.42 17.18 11.25
CA GLY A 35 10.73 17.31 10.60
C GLY A 35 11.33 15.95 10.26
N PHE A 36 12.60 15.73 10.61
CA PHE A 36 13.28 14.45 10.39
C PHE A 36 13.22 13.46 11.57
N THR A 37 12.50 13.80 12.66
CA THR A 37 12.43 12.97 13.87
C THR A 37 12.01 11.53 13.58
N LEU A 38 11.09 11.34 12.64
CA LEU A 38 10.52 10.01 12.32
C LEU A 38 11.27 9.26 11.21
N ILE A 39 12.34 9.82 10.63
CA ILE A 39 13.06 9.22 9.49
C ILE A 39 13.67 7.85 9.84
N GLY A 40 14.21 7.70 11.06
CA GLY A 40 14.77 6.45 11.54
C GLY A 40 13.72 5.33 11.66
N PHE A 41 12.50 5.68 12.05
CA PHE A 41 11.40 4.72 12.15
C PHE A 41 10.90 4.27 10.77
N ILE A 42 10.89 5.15 9.76
CA ILE A 42 10.61 4.79 8.37
C ILE A 42 11.67 3.80 7.87
N ALA A 43 12.96 4.07 8.12
CA ALA A 43 14.04 3.16 7.75
C ALA A 43 13.87 1.80 8.41
N LEU A 44 13.64 1.79 9.73
CA LEU A 44 13.49 0.58 10.52
C LEU A 44 12.29 -0.25 10.07
N ALA A 45 11.13 0.39 9.84
CA ALA A 45 9.93 -0.28 9.34
C ALA A 45 10.18 -0.94 7.97
N ASN A 46 10.81 -0.23 7.03
CA ASN A 46 11.13 -0.77 5.71
C ASN A 46 12.11 -1.95 5.79
N ILE A 47 13.15 -1.88 6.61
CA ILE A 47 14.15 -2.94 6.74
C ILE A 47 13.54 -4.16 7.42
N LEU A 48 12.89 -3.99 8.56
CA LEU A 48 12.40 -5.10 9.39
C LEU A 48 11.14 -5.77 8.84
N LYS A 49 10.33 -5.08 8.01
CA LYS A 49 9.15 -5.66 7.36
C LYS A 49 9.47 -6.30 6.01
N TYR A 50 10.63 -6.02 5.40
CA TYR A 50 11.04 -6.56 4.10
C TYR A 50 10.85 -8.08 3.98
N PRO A 51 11.31 -8.91 4.95
CA PRO A 51 11.18 -10.36 4.84
C PRO A 51 9.72 -10.81 4.64
N PHE A 52 8.80 -10.23 5.38
CA PHE A 52 7.41 -10.69 5.40
C PHE A 52 6.67 -10.40 4.09
N PHE A 53 7.04 -9.34 3.40
CA PHE A 53 6.54 -9.05 2.06
C PHE A 53 7.19 -9.96 1.00
N GLU A 54 8.49 -10.19 1.09
CA GLU A 54 9.26 -11.07 0.19
C GLU A 54 8.77 -12.52 0.26
N PHE A 55 8.39 -12.99 1.46
CA PHE A 55 7.96 -14.35 1.70
C PHE A 55 6.69 -14.74 0.92
N GLY A 56 5.78 -13.79 0.65
CA GLY A 56 4.65 -14.02 -0.23
C GLY A 56 5.07 -14.45 -1.64
N SER A 57 5.97 -13.69 -2.24
CA SER A 57 6.53 -13.97 -3.57
C SER A 57 7.39 -15.23 -3.59
N ARG A 58 8.21 -15.42 -2.56
CA ARG A 58 9.06 -16.62 -2.38
C ARG A 58 8.23 -17.89 -2.33
N TYR A 59 7.19 -17.91 -1.51
CA TYR A 59 6.29 -19.05 -1.38
C TYR A 59 5.61 -19.37 -2.71
N ALA A 60 5.08 -18.36 -3.40
CA ALA A 60 4.43 -18.53 -4.69
C ALA A 60 5.38 -19.07 -5.77
N ALA A 61 6.61 -18.55 -5.84
CA ALA A 61 7.62 -19.02 -6.79
C ALA A 61 8.08 -20.46 -6.50
N ALA A 62 8.22 -20.82 -5.22
CA ALA A 62 8.67 -22.14 -4.81
C ALA A 62 7.60 -23.23 -5.00
N THR A 63 6.33 -22.90 -4.73
CA THR A 63 5.23 -23.89 -4.68
C THR A 63 4.31 -23.84 -5.90
N GLY A 64 4.28 -22.73 -6.64
CA GLY A 64 3.29 -22.47 -7.69
C GLY A 64 1.90 -22.15 -7.18
N LYS A 65 1.74 -21.94 -5.86
CA LYS A 65 0.47 -21.65 -5.16
C LYS A 65 0.58 -20.33 -4.40
N SER A 66 -0.55 -19.66 -4.14
CA SER A 66 -0.51 -18.45 -3.30
C SER A 66 -0.18 -18.78 -1.84
N ILE A 67 0.29 -17.78 -1.09
CA ILE A 67 0.57 -17.94 0.33
C ILE A 67 -0.71 -18.18 1.14
N ILE A 68 -1.88 -17.80 0.61
CA ILE A 68 -3.20 -18.05 1.22
C ILE A 68 -3.47 -19.56 1.26
N SER A 69 -3.10 -20.32 0.21
CA SER A 69 -3.16 -21.78 0.24
C SER A 69 -2.21 -22.37 1.28
N GLY A 70 -1.10 -21.68 1.55
CA GLY A 70 -0.21 -22.00 2.64
C GLY A 70 -0.86 -21.88 4.02
N TYR A 71 -1.66 -20.83 4.25
CA TYR A 71 -2.42 -20.70 5.51
C TYR A 71 -3.41 -21.85 5.70
N TYR A 72 -4.13 -22.22 4.62
CA TYR A 72 -5.00 -23.40 4.64
C TYR A 72 -4.24 -24.70 4.96
N ARG A 73 -3.05 -24.87 4.36
CA ARG A 73 -2.17 -26.03 4.60
C ARG A 73 -1.68 -26.11 6.05
N LEU A 74 -1.44 -24.98 6.71
CA LEU A 74 -1.10 -24.96 8.14
C LEU A 74 -2.30 -25.42 8.98
N SER A 75 -3.45 -24.83 8.82
CA SER A 75 -4.74 -25.32 9.34
C SER A 75 -5.89 -24.43 8.81
N LYS A 76 -7.12 -24.99 8.81
CA LYS A 76 -8.33 -24.21 8.51
C LYS A 76 -8.50 -23.01 9.43
N PHE A 77 -8.05 -23.10 10.69
CA PHE A 77 -8.10 -22.01 11.66
C PHE A 77 -7.35 -20.77 11.15
N TRP A 78 -6.13 -20.94 10.63
CA TRP A 78 -5.34 -19.81 10.12
C TRP A 78 -5.96 -19.17 8.88
N LEU A 79 -6.60 -19.96 8.02
CA LEU A 79 -7.34 -19.40 6.90
C LEU A 79 -8.58 -18.62 7.36
N TYR A 80 -9.34 -19.11 8.35
CA TYR A 80 -10.44 -18.37 8.93
C TYR A 80 -9.97 -17.07 9.61
N ALA A 81 -8.89 -17.13 10.36
CA ALA A 81 -8.30 -15.94 10.99
C ALA A 81 -7.87 -14.90 9.94
N TYR A 82 -7.20 -15.34 8.87
CA TYR A 82 -6.84 -14.49 7.74
C TYR A 82 -8.08 -13.90 7.06
N LEU A 83 -9.10 -14.70 6.79
CA LEU A 83 -10.35 -14.23 6.17
C LEU A 83 -11.05 -13.18 7.04
N ALA A 84 -11.12 -13.38 8.35
CA ALA A 84 -11.70 -12.42 9.29
C ALA A 84 -10.94 -11.08 9.26
N VAL A 85 -9.62 -11.14 9.30
CA VAL A 85 -8.75 -9.95 9.15
C VAL A 85 -9.01 -9.27 7.81
N THR A 86 -9.03 -10.02 6.71
CA THR A 86 -9.25 -9.49 5.36
C THR A 86 -10.61 -8.81 5.23
N LEU A 87 -11.69 -9.36 5.81
CA LEU A 87 -13.02 -8.77 5.78
C LEU A 87 -13.09 -7.41 6.49
N VAL A 88 -12.36 -7.25 7.58
CA VAL A 88 -12.28 -5.95 8.28
C VAL A 88 -11.35 -5.00 7.55
N SER A 89 -10.14 -5.44 7.18
CA SER A 89 -9.13 -4.62 6.48
C SER A 89 -9.66 -4.07 5.17
N MET A 90 -10.40 -4.86 4.39
CA MET A 90 -10.92 -4.42 3.10
C MET A 90 -11.80 -3.18 3.20
N LEU A 91 -12.62 -3.07 4.25
CA LEU A 91 -13.51 -1.92 4.44
C LEU A 91 -12.70 -0.64 4.69
N PHE A 92 -11.84 -0.68 5.68
CA PHE A 92 -11.05 0.49 6.09
C PHE A 92 -9.99 0.89 5.06
N VAL A 93 -9.25 -0.09 4.50
CA VAL A 93 -8.20 0.18 3.51
C VAL A 93 -8.79 0.70 2.21
N THR A 94 -9.89 0.10 1.71
CA THR A 94 -10.56 0.58 0.49
C THR A 94 -11.15 1.98 0.70
N ALA A 95 -11.74 2.26 1.87
CA ALA A 95 -12.24 3.59 2.21
C ALA A 95 -11.10 4.61 2.30
N ALA A 96 -10.02 4.30 2.99
CA ALA A 96 -8.89 5.22 3.17
C ALA A 96 -8.22 5.59 1.83
N VAL A 97 -7.91 4.57 1.01
CA VAL A 97 -7.31 4.79 -0.31
C VAL A 97 -8.28 5.50 -1.25
N GLY A 98 -9.57 5.13 -1.19
CA GLY A 98 -10.64 5.80 -1.94
C GLY A 98 -10.76 7.28 -1.58
N ALA A 99 -10.76 7.63 -0.30
CA ALA A 99 -10.86 9.02 0.17
C ALA A 99 -9.70 9.89 -0.33
N VAL A 100 -8.47 9.39 -0.31
CA VAL A 100 -7.30 10.08 -0.87
C VAL A 100 -7.44 10.24 -2.40
N THR A 101 -7.86 9.17 -3.08
CA THR A 101 -8.03 9.19 -4.54
C THR A 101 -9.12 10.18 -4.97
N ILE A 102 -10.23 10.25 -4.22
CA ILE A 102 -11.30 11.26 -4.42
C ILE A 102 -10.72 12.67 -4.32
N GLY A 103 -9.89 12.94 -3.31
CA GLY A 103 -9.26 14.23 -3.14
C GLY A 103 -8.46 14.66 -4.37
N PHE A 104 -7.61 13.80 -4.91
CA PHE A 104 -6.85 14.09 -6.14
C PHE A 104 -7.75 14.18 -7.39
N MET A 105 -8.78 13.33 -7.47
CA MET A 105 -9.76 13.36 -8.56
C MET A 105 -10.56 14.66 -8.58
N GLU A 106 -11.00 15.12 -7.41
CA GLU A 106 -11.73 16.38 -7.27
C GLU A 106 -10.85 17.59 -7.61
N ASN A 107 -9.59 17.61 -7.15
CA ASN A 107 -8.65 18.69 -7.52
C ASN A 107 -8.34 18.73 -9.02
N LEU A 108 -8.34 17.58 -9.71
CA LEU A 108 -8.03 17.52 -11.15
C LEU A 108 -9.24 17.81 -12.03
N PHE A 109 -10.42 17.29 -11.68
CA PHE A 109 -11.62 17.30 -12.54
C PHE A 109 -12.77 18.17 -12.01
N GLY A 110 -12.83 18.46 -10.69
CA GLY A 110 -13.88 19.27 -10.07
C GLY A 110 -15.31 18.72 -10.25
N LEU A 111 -15.47 17.38 -10.26
CA LEU A 111 -16.72 16.74 -10.68
C LEU A 111 -17.93 17.11 -9.82
N SER A 112 -17.74 17.23 -8.50
CA SER A 112 -18.82 17.61 -7.59
C SER A 112 -19.23 19.06 -7.79
N ALA A 113 -18.28 19.96 -8.07
CA ALA A 113 -18.56 21.35 -8.39
C ALA A 113 -19.23 21.50 -9.75
N LEU A 114 -18.79 20.75 -10.77
CA LEU A 114 -19.35 20.78 -12.12
C LEU A 114 -20.78 20.27 -12.18
N THR A 115 -21.12 19.25 -11.39
CA THR A 115 -22.45 18.62 -11.43
C THR A 115 -23.43 19.22 -10.41
N GLY A 116 -22.94 19.89 -9.38
CA GLY A 116 -23.75 20.35 -8.24
C GLY A 116 -24.29 19.21 -7.37
N VAL A 117 -23.86 17.96 -7.63
CA VAL A 117 -24.30 16.77 -6.85
C VAL A 117 -23.27 16.45 -5.77
N ALA A 118 -23.71 16.45 -4.53
CA ALA A 118 -22.86 16.08 -3.42
C ALA A 118 -22.33 14.63 -3.59
N ASN A 119 -21.03 14.43 -3.33
CA ASN A 119 -20.37 13.13 -3.43
C ASN A 119 -20.37 12.49 -4.82
N PHE A 120 -20.63 13.23 -5.88
CA PHE A 120 -20.64 12.67 -7.23
C PHE A 120 -19.33 11.97 -7.56
N THR A 121 -18.19 12.56 -7.18
CA THR A 121 -16.86 11.98 -7.38
C THR A 121 -16.70 10.64 -6.67
N HIS A 122 -17.30 10.46 -5.47
CA HIS A 122 -17.29 9.19 -4.74
C HIS A 122 -17.98 8.09 -5.55
N TYR A 123 -19.19 8.34 -6.01
CA TYR A 123 -19.96 7.38 -6.78
C TYR A 123 -19.27 7.03 -8.11
N VAL A 124 -18.73 8.04 -8.80
CA VAL A 124 -18.01 7.84 -10.07
C VAL A 124 -16.78 6.98 -9.86
N LEU A 125 -15.91 7.32 -8.90
CA LEU A 125 -14.65 6.60 -8.67
C LEU A 125 -14.91 5.13 -8.32
N PHE A 126 -15.75 4.86 -7.32
CA PHE A 126 -15.99 3.51 -6.83
C PHE A 126 -16.70 2.64 -7.86
N SER A 127 -17.74 3.17 -8.52
CA SER A 127 -18.46 2.43 -9.57
C SER A 127 -17.56 2.17 -10.78
N PHE A 128 -16.80 3.15 -11.23
CA PHE A 128 -15.92 3.02 -12.39
C PHE A 128 -14.83 1.96 -12.16
N CYS A 129 -14.14 1.99 -11.01
CA CYS A 129 -13.12 1.00 -10.69
C CYS A 129 -13.69 -0.41 -10.57
N ALA A 130 -14.84 -0.57 -9.90
CA ALA A 130 -15.50 -1.86 -9.77
C ALA A 130 -15.92 -2.43 -11.13
N LEU A 131 -16.57 -1.62 -11.98
CA LEU A 131 -16.99 -2.03 -13.33
C LEU A 131 -15.79 -2.37 -14.23
N LEU A 132 -14.71 -1.59 -14.14
CA LEU A 132 -13.49 -1.84 -14.91
C LEU A 132 -12.88 -3.20 -14.57
N LEU A 133 -12.86 -3.59 -13.29
CA LEU A 133 -12.37 -4.89 -12.86
C LEU A 133 -13.31 -6.03 -13.25
N VAL A 134 -14.62 -5.86 -13.09
CA VAL A 134 -15.63 -6.84 -13.52
C VAL A 134 -15.56 -7.11 -15.04
N LEU A 135 -15.30 -6.07 -15.83
CA LEU A 135 -15.16 -6.18 -17.29
C LEU A 135 -13.79 -6.70 -17.75
N GLY A 136 -12.84 -6.90 -16.82
CA GLY A 136 -11.52 -7.45 -17.11
C GLY A 136 -10.60 -6.54 -17.94
N ARG A 137 -10.86 -5.23 -18.01
CA ARG A 137 -10.06 -4.27 -18.79
C ARG A 137 -8.84 -3.69 -18.05
N PHE A 138 -8.42 -4.34 -16.98
CA PHE A 138 -7.28 -3.92 -16.16
C PHE A 138 -5.98 -3.75 -16.97
N SER A 139 -5.72 -4.62 -17.97
CA SER A 139 -4.47 -4.62 -18.72
C SER A 139 -4.19 -3.33 -19.54
N VAL A 140 -5.24 -2.66 -20.02
CA VAL A 140 -5.09 -1.39 -20.76
C VAL A 140 -4.71 -0.26 -19.81
N MET A 141 -5.39 -0.19 -18.67
CA MET A 141 -5.12 0.80 -17.63
C MET A 141 -3.73 0.59 -17.01
N GLU A 142 -3.29 -0.66 -16.81
CA GLU A 142 -1.98 -0.99 -16.25
C GLU A 142 -0.82 -0.33 -17.03
N LYS A 143 -0.89 -0.31 -18.36
CA LYS A 143 0.13 0.33 -19.20
C LYS A 143 0.18 1.84 -18.98
N LEU A 144 -0.99 2.49 -18.97
CA LEU A 144 -1.09 3.94 -18.74
C LEU A 144 -0.55 4.31 -17.35
N ILE A 145 -0.99 3.58 -16.34
CA ILE A 145 -0.58 3.76 -14.95
C ILE A 145 0.93 3.63 -14.77
N LYS A 146 1.57 2.64 -15.43
CA LYS A 146 3.03 2.49 -15.40
C LYS A 146 3.75 3.70 -15.96
N VAL A 147 3.26 4.27 -17.07
CA VAL A 147 3.85 5.47 -17.67
C VAL A 147 3.72 6.66 -16.73
N LEU A 148 2.52 6.90 -16.20
CA LEU A 148 2.26 8.01 -15.28
C LEU A 148 3.00 7.82 -13.95
N GLY A 149 3.16 6.58 -13.47
CA GLY A 149 3.99 6.26 -12.32
C GLY A 149 5.46 6.60 -12.50
N ILE A 150 6.02 6.36 -13.70
CA ILE A 150 7.38 6.79 -14.04
C ILE A 150 7.47 8.33 -14.04
N VAL A 151 6.48 9.03 -14.59
CA VAL A 151 6.43 10.50 -14.57
C VAL A 151 6.44 11.03 -13.15
N LEU A 152 5.59 10.47 -12.25
CA LEU A 152 5.61 10.89 -10.85
C LEU A 152 6.96 10.57 -10.17
N LEU A 153 7.54 9.40 -10.41
CA LEU A 153 8.84 9.05 -9.86
C LEU A 153 9.91 10.10 -10.26
N LEU A 154 9.98 10.41 -11.54
CA LEU A 154 10.94 11.40 -12.05
C LEU A 154 10.68 12.81 -11.49
N THR A 155 9.42 13.23 -11.46
CA THR A 155 9.04 14.55 -10.91
C THR A 155 9.26 14.62 -9.40
N THR A 156 9.03 13.52 -8.65
CA THR A 156 9.34 13.46 -7.21
C THR A 156 10.85 13.59 -6.95
N VAL A 157 11.66 12.86 -7.70
CA VAL A 157 13.12 12.97 -7.59
C VAL A 157 13.59 14.38 -7.94
N PHE A 158 13.06 14.99 -8.99
CA PHE A 158 13.36 16.36 -9.36
C PHE A 158 12.95 17.36 -8.26
N ALA A 159 11.70 17.26 -7.77
CA ALA A 159 11.20 18.12 -6.69
C ALA A 159 12.02 17.98 -5.39
N PHE A 160 12.43 16.75 -5.07
CA PHE A 160 13.30 16.49 -3.93
C PHE A 160 14.65 17.25 -4.05
N PHE A 161 15.32 17.16 -5.18
CA PHE A 161 16.58 17.90 -5.38
C PHE A 161 16.34 19.42 -5.37
N ALA A 162 15.26 19.90 -6.00
CA ALA A 162 14.89 21.30 -5.95
C ALA A 162 14.65 21.78 -4.50
N ALA A 163 13.95 20.99 -3.68
CA ALA A 163 13.74 21.28 -2.26
C ALA A 163 15.07 21.29 -1.47
N LEU A 164 15.98 20.34 -1.74
CA LEU A 164 17.30 20.32 -1.12
C LEU A 164 18.13 21.56 -1.45
N PHE A 165 18.14 22.00 -2.72
CA PHE A 165 18.86 23.22 -3.14
C PHE A 165 18.25 24.49 -2.56
N LYS A 166 16.94 24.53 -2.38
CA LYS A 166 16.22 25.66 -1.77
C LYS A 166 16.49 25.73 -0.25
N GLY A 167 16.72 24.59 0.39
CA GLY A 167 16.87 24.45 1.83
C GLY A 167 15.56 24.57 2.60
N PRO A 168 15.61 24.54 3.95
CA PRO A 168 14.43 24.62 4.80
C PRO A 168 13.79 26.02 4.71
N VAL A 169 12.44 26.05 4.80
CA VAL A 169 11.67 27.30 4.77
C VAL A 169 11.71 28.09 6.08
N SER A 170 12.27 27.49 7.14
CA SER A 170 12.39 28.13 8.46
C SER A 170 13.70 27.74 9.15
N ASP A 171 14.16 28.58 10.07
CA ASP A 171 15.39 28.35 10.85
C ASP A 171 15.18 27.45 12.08
N VAL A 172 14.12 26.64 12.10
CA VAL A 172 13.85 25.71 13.20
C VAL A 172 14.70 24.46 13.11
N THR A 173 14.93 23.81 14.27
CA THR A 173 15.64 22.54 14.33
C THR A 173 14.88 21.45 13.57
N LEU A 174 15.48 20.91 12.49
CA LEU A 174 14.86 19.89 11.65
C LEU A 174 14.76 18.51 12.33
N PHE A 175 15.40 18.33 13.48
CA PHE A 175 15.33 17.13 14.32
C PHE A 175 14.79 17.50 15.71
N PRO A 176 13.48 17.86 15.84
CA PRO A 176 12.89 18.12 17.14
C PRO A 176 12.91 16.87 18.02
N PRO A 177 12.92 17.01 19.35
CA PRO A 177 12.78 15.89 20.25
C PRO A 177 11.45 15.18 20.04
N MET A 178 11.44 13.85 20.31
CA MET A 178 10.22 13.06 20.24
C MET A 178 9.23 13.52 21.32
N ASP A 179 8.06 13.94 20.92
CA ASP A 179 6.96 14.35 21.80
C ASP A 179 5.77 13.37 21.73
N LEU A 180 4.74 13.59 22.55
CA LEU A 180 3.56 12.73 22.58
C LEU A 180 2.80 12.69 21.23
N PRO A 181 2.59 13.82 20.52
CA PRO A 181 2.01 13.79 19.17
C PRO A 181 2.82 12.95 18.18
N ALA A 182 4.16 13.06 18.17
CA ALA A 182 5.03 12.25 17.32
C ALA A 182 4.92 10.75 17.65
N LEU A 183 4.87 10.40 18.93
CA LEU A 183 4.64 9.02 19.38
C LEU A 183 3.28 8.49 18.94
N GLY A 184 2.21 9.29 19.05
CA GLY A 184 0.87 8.93 18.57
C GLY A 184 0.80 8.71 17.07
N PHE A 185 1.61 9.44 16.30
CA PHE A 185 1.68 9.31 14.84
C PHE A 185 2.52 8.10 14.37
N LEU A 186 3.40 7.55 15.23
CA LEU A 186 4.26 6.42 14.87
C LEU A 186 3.48 5.19 14.41
N LEU A 187 2.41 4.83 15.11
CA LEU A 187 1.68 3.61 14.81
C LEU A 187 1.00 3.66 13.43
N PRO A 188 0.22 4.70 13.09
CA PRO A 188 -0.31 4.89 11.75
C PRO A 188 0.79 4.92 10.67
N LEU A 189 1.89 5.65 10.93
CA LEU A 189 3.02 5.72 10.00
C LEU A 189 3.61 4.34 9.73
N MET A 190 3.92 3.57 10.76
CA MET A 190 4.55 2.26 10.65
C MET A 190 3.60 1.18 10.12
N GLY A 191 2.29 1.35 10.32
CA GLY A 191 1.27 0.42 9.83
C GLY A 191 1.36 0.22 8.32
N TRP A 192 1.47 1.31 7.58
CA TRP A 192 1.56 1.30 6.11
C TRP A 192 2.96 1.61 5.56
N MET A 193 4.01 1.49 6.35
CA MET A 193 5.36 1.70 5.86
C MET A 193 6.06 0.36 5.58
N PRO A 194 6.42 0.06 4.31
CA PRO A 194 6.12 0.82 3.08
C PRO A 194 4.67 0.72 2.63
N THR A 195 3.89 -0.25 3.13
CA THR A 195 2.48 -0.49 2.80
C THR A 195 1.83 -1.42 3.81
N ALA A 196 0.51 -1.66 3.68
CA ALA A 196 -0.22 -2.65 4.46
C ALA A 196 0.36 -4.06 4.25
N ILE A 197 0.42 -4.87 5.32
CA ILE A 197 1.00 -6.22 5.27
C ILE A 197 0.21 -7.16 4.35
N ASP A 198 -1.06 -6.86 4.08
CA ASP A 198 -1.94 -7.59 3.15
C ASP A 198 -1.31 -7.73 1.75
N LEU A 199 -0.49 -6.75 1.32
CA LEU A 199 0.21 -6.83 0.04
C LEU A 199 1.12 -8.04 -0.09
N SER A 200 1.58 -8.63 1.00
CA SER A 200 2.37 -9.86 0.96
C SER A 200 1.57 -11.02 0.35
N THR A 201 0.27 -11.09 0.65
CA THR A 201 -0.64 -12.12 0.10
C THR A 201 -1.03 -11.81 -1.34
N TRP A 202 -1.35 -10.55 -1.65
CA TRP A 202 -1.69 -10.13 -3.02
C TRP A 202 -0.52 -10.33 -3.97
N ASN A 203 0.70 -10.01 -3.53
CA ASN A 203 1.90 -10.21 -4.33
C ASN A 203 2.15 -11.69 -4.65
N SER A 204 1.79 -12.59 -3.72
CA SER A 204 1.83 -14.03 -3.99
C SER A 204 0.81 -14.44 -5.06
N LEU A 205 -0.42 -13.90 -5.02
CA LEU A 205 -1.45 -14.14 -6.03
C LEU A 205 -1.03 -13.60 -7.41
N TRP A 206 -0.48 -12.38 -7.47
CA TRP A 206 0.03 -11.79 -8.71
C TRP A 206 1.22 -12.57 -9.28
N THR A 207 2.06 -13.16 -8.42
CA THR A 207 3.18 -14.02 -8.85
C THR A 207 2.65 -15.29 -9.50
N VAL A 208 1.65 -15.94 -8.93
CA VAL A 208 0.99 -17.12 -9.54
C VAL A 208 0.32 -16.75 -10.86
N GLU A 209 -0.40 -15.63 -10.89
CA GLU A 209 -1.09 -15.13 -12.07
C GLU A 209 -0.11 -14.82 -13.22
N LYS A 210 1.04 -14.21 -12.91
CA LYS A 210 2.07 -13.91 -13.90
C LYS A 210 2.60 -15.17 -14.58
N VAL A 211 2.80 -16.24 -13.82
CA VAL A 211 3.19 -17.55 -14.37
C VAL A 211 2.12 -18.10 -15.32
N LYS A 212 0.84 -18.00 -14.95
CA LYS A 212 -0.27 -18.42 -15.81
C LYS A 212 -0.32 -17.65 -17.13
N GLN A 213 -0.17 -16.30 -17.07
CA GLN A 213 -0.24 -15.43 -18.24
C GLN A 213 0.93 -15.63 -19.21
N THR A 214 2.13 -15.86 -18.69
CA THR A 214 3.33 -15.92 -19.52
C THR A 214 3.75 -17.34 -19.88
N GLY A 215 3.25 -18.35 -19.17
CA GLY A 215 3.74 -19.73 -19.24
C GLY A 215 5.18 -19.90 -18.73
N TYR A 216 5.82 -18.83 -18.24
CA TYR A 216 7.20 -18.86 -17.78
C TYR A 216 7.27 -19.09 -16.28
N LYS A 217 7.80 -20.24 -15.87
CA LYS A 217 8.04 -20.55 -14.46
C LYS A 217 9.35 -19.91 -14.00
N SER A 218 9.26 -18.72 -13.41
CA SER A 218 10.41 -18.01 -12.86
C SER A 218 11.01 -18.75 -11.67
N SER A 219 12.34 -18.71 -11.55
CA SER A 219 13.02 -19.22 -10.36
C SER A 219 12.75 -18.32 -9.15
N VAL A 220 12.85 -18.87 -7.94
CA VAL A 220 12.72 -18.11 -6.70
C VAL A 220 13.68 -16.91 -6.66
N LYS A 221 14.92 -17.08 -7.13
CA LYS A 221 15.91 -15.99 -7.18
C LYS A 221 15.50 -14.84 -8.11
N GLU A 222 14.90 -15.16 -9.25
CA GLU A 222 14.41 -14.15 -10.20
C GLU A 222 13.24 -13.36 -9.61
N VAL A 223 12.28 -14.05 -9.00
CA VAL A 223 11.10 -13.42 -8.39
C VAL A 223 11.50 -12.51 -7.22
N ILE A 224 12.41 -12.96 -6.36
CA ILE A 224 12.91 -12.15 -5.23
C ILE A 224 13.64 -10.90 -5.73
N LYS A 225 14.43 -11.01 -6.81
CA LYS A 225 15.15 -9.87 -7.38
C LYS A 225 14.17 -8.83 -7.96
N GLU A 226 13.15 -9.29 -8.66
CA GLU A 226 12.10 -8.43 -9.23
C GLU A 226 11.27 -7.75 -8.13
N PHE A 227 10.83 -8.51 -7.14
CA PHE A 227 10.15 -7.99 -5.96
C PHE A 227 11.01 -6.95 -5.22
N GLY A 228 12.27 -7.28 -4.94
CA GLY A 228 13.21 -6.40 -4.23
C GLY A 228 13.39 -5.05 -4.94
N LEU A 229 13.41 -5.03 -6.27
CA LEU A 229 13.49 -3.79 -7.04
C LEU A 229 12.27 -2.89 -6.74
N GLY A 230 11.05 -3.42 -6.83
CA GLY A 230 9.83 -2.66 -6.54
C GLY A 230 9.77 -2.20 -5.08
N TYR A 231 10.14 -3.07 -4.15
CA TYR A 231 10.14 -2.77 -2.72
C TYR A 231 11.09 -1.60 -2.36
N TRP A 232 12.34 -1.66 -2.80
CA TRP A 232 13.32 -0.64 -2.45
C TRP A 232 13.08 0.69 -3.16
N ILE A 233 12.51 0.68 -4.37
CA ILE A 233 12.03 1.92 -5.01
C ILE A 233 10.96 2.57 -4.14
N SER A 234 9.98 1.81 -3.66
CA SER A 234 8.96 2.37 -2.77
C SER A 234 9.57 2.88 -1.46
N ALA A 235 10.47 2.12 -0.82
CA ALA A 235 11.13 2.55 0.40
C ALA A 235 11.89 3.89 0.24
N ILE A 236 12.63 4.05 -0.86
CA ILE A 236 13.34 5.31 -1.17
C ILE A 236 12.36 6.47 -1.31
N LEU A 237 11.25 6.27 -2.02
CA LEU A 237 10.25 7.33 -2.18
C LEU A 237 9.64 7.80 -0.85
N ALA A 238 9.50 6.93 0.14
CA ALA A 238 9.05 7.33 1.47
C ALA A 238 9.98 8.39 2.10
N PHE A 239 11.30 8.23 1.93
CA PHE A 239 12.28 9.23 2.39
C PHE A 239 12.20 10.54 1.61
N LEU A 240 11.98 10.47 0.29
CA LEU A 240 11.85 11.69 -0.52
C LEU A 240 10.62 12.50 -0.09
N PHE A 241 9.47 11.86 0.12
CA PHE A 241 8.25 12.52 0.58
C PHE A 241 8.39 13.10 1.98
N LEU A 242 8.99 12.36 2.93
CA LEU A 242 9.28 12.89 4.26
C LEU A 242 10.18 14.12 4.18
N THR A 243 11.27 14.04 3.40
CA THR A 243 12.21 15.15 3.26
C THR A 243 11.55 16.39 2.66
N MET A 244 10.71 16.23 1.65
CA MET A 244 9.95 17.36 1.09
C MET A 244 9.04 17.99 2.14
N GLY A 245 8.29 17.19 2.93
CA GLY A 245 7.49 17.67 4.04
C GLY A 245 8.33 18.44 5.07
N ALA A 246 9.49 17.90 5.45
CA ALA A 246 10.39 18.50 6.43
C ALA A 246 11.03 19.82 5.95
N LEU A 247 11.45 19.90 4.68
CA LEU A 247 12.12 21.09 4.15
C LEU A 247 11.14 22.19 3.76
N LEU A 248 9.96 21.84 3.23
CA LEU A 248 9.05 22.81 2.62
C LEU A 248 7.92 23.27 3.55
N VAL A 249 7.66 22.54 4.65
CA VAL A 249 6.50 22.80 5.53
C VAL A 249 6.89 22.94 6.98
N TYR A 250 7.78 22.07 7.51
CA TYR A 250 8.09 22.06 8.94
C TYR A 250 8.60 23.42 9.41
N GLY A 251 8.01 23.92 10.52
CA GLY A 251 8.33 25.23 11.09
C GLY A 251 7.80 26.42 10.27
N SER A 252 7.08 26.20 9.17
CA SER A 252 6.33 27.25 8.48
C SER A 252 4.96 27.50 9.12
N ASN A 253 4.27 28.55 8.70
CA ASN A 253 2.89 28.81 9.11
C ASN A 253 1.85 27.99 8.32
N MET A 254 2.29 27.05 7.48
CA MET A 254 1.37 26.21 6.72
C MET A 254 0.72 25.15 7.62
N VAL A 255 -0.60 25.08 7.58
CA VAL A 255 -1.36 24.04 8.28
C VAL A 255 -1.56 22.85 7.36
N VAL A 256 -1.25 21.66 7.83
CA VAL A 256 -1.51 20.41 7.11
C VAL A 256 -3.02 20.14 7.17
N PRO A 257 -3.72 20.11 6.01
CA PRO A 257 -5.18 19.93 6.02
C PRO A 257 -5.63 18.54 6.49
N GLU A 258 -6.80 18.48 7.12
CA GLU A 258 -7.41 17.26 7.65
C GLU A 258 -8.51 16.68 6.74
N ASP A 259 -8.89 17.37 5.66
CA ASP A 259 -9.79 16.85 4.64
C ASP A 259 -9.05 16.42 3.36
N GLY A 260 -9.61 15.44 2.63
CA GLY A 260 -8.93 14.79 1.53
C GLY A 260 -8.67 15.71 0.33
N VAL A 261 -9.57 16.65 0.02
CA VAL A 261 -9.44 17.55 -1.14
C VAL A 261 -8.37 18.60 -0.88
N SER A 262 -8.45 19.28 0.28
CA SER A 262 -7.44 20.27 0.67
C SER A 262 -6.08 19.64 0.90
N PHE A 263 -6.03 18.42 1.45
CA PHE A 263 -4.77 17.68 1.61
C PHE A 263 -4.13 17.34 0.26
N SER A 264 -4.93 16.92 -0.73
CA SER A 264 -4.42 16.63 -2.06
C SER A 264 -3.90 17.88 -2.76
N ALA A 265 -4.59 19.02 -2.63
CA ALA A 265 -4.11 20.31 -3.10
C ALA A 265 -2.81 20.73 -2.40
N PHE A 266 -2.71 20.52 -1.09
CA PHE A 266 -1.50 20.76 -0.31
C PHE A 266 -0.32 19.92 -0.83
N VAL A 267 -0.49 18.63 -1.08
CA VAL A 267 0.57 17.78 -1.66
C VAL A 267 1.00 18.31 -3.02
N ILE A 268 0.07 18.67 -3.90
CA ILE A 268 0.38 19.26 -5.22
C ILE A 268 1.20 20.54 -5.04
N SER A 269 0.84 21.39 -4.08
CA SER A 269 1.54 22.66 -3.81
C SER A 269 3.00 22.46 -3.39
N LEU A 270 3.35 21.35 -2.72
CA LEU A 270 4.75 21.05 -2.36
C LEU A 270 5.63 20.90 -3.60
N TYR A 271 5.08 20.29 -4.66
CA TYR A 271 5.81 20.18 -5.92
C TYR A 271 5.87 21.51 -6.65
N THR A 272 4.76 22.23 -6.77
CA THR A 272 4.72 23.48 -7.51
C THR A 272 5.58 24.57 -6.86
N THR A 273 5.65 24.58 -5.52
CA THR A 273 6.57 25.49 -4.79
C THR A 273 8.04 25.22 -5.11
N SER A 274 8.40 23.95 -5.43
CA SER A 274 9.78 23.55 -5.73
C SER A 274 10.12 23.64 -7.22
N ILE A 275 9.17 23.26 -8.10
CA ILE A 275 9.39 23.12 -9.55
C ILE A 275 8.89 24.36 -10.32
N GLY A 276 7.81 24.97 -9.83
CA GLY A 276 7.12 26.10 -10.46
C GLY A 276 5.67 25.77 -10.83
N ASP A 277 4.82 26.78 -10.89
CA ASP A 277 3.35 26.66 -11.08
C ASP A 277 2.97 25.98 -12.41
N TRP A 278 3.81 26.07 -13.44
CA TRP A 278 3.61 25.38 -14.71
C TRP A 278 3.48 23.86 -14.56
N SER A 279 4.03 23.28 -13.49
CA SER A 279 4.02 21.85 -13.24
C SER A 279 2.68 21.33 -12.66
N THR A 280 1.77 22.21 -12.27
CA THR A 280 0.52 21.88 -11.55
C THR A 280 -0.28 20.78 -12.24
N TYR A 281 -0.57 20.92 -13.52
CA TYR A 281 -1.38 19.91 -14.25
C TYR A 281 -0.65 18.58 -14.39
N ILE A 282 0.67 18.59 -14.60
CA ILE A 282 1.47 17.38 -14.74
C ILE A 282 1.48 16.63 -13.40
N ILE A 283 1.74 17.33 -12.30
CA ILE A 283 1.78 16.76 -10.95
C ILE A 283 0.39 16.25 -10.54
N SER A 284 -0.66 17.04 -10.74
CA SER A 284 -2.03 16.64 -10.42
C SER A 284 -2.44 15.36 -11.15
N THR A 285 -2.13 15.30 -12.46
CA THR A 285 -2.43 14.11 -13.29
C THR A 285 -1.64 12.90 -12.83
N ALA A 286 -0.34 13.07 -12.53
CA ALA A 286 0.51 11.99 -12.05
C ALA A 286 0.07 11.50 -10.66
N ALA A 287 -0.18 12.40 -9.72
CA ALA A 287 -0.64 12.05 -8.37
C ALA A 287 -2.01 11.37 -8.38
N PHE A 288 -2.98 11.89 -9.16
CA PHE A 288 -4.27 11.22 -9.36
C PHE A 288 -4.07 9.81 -9.94
N SER A 289 -3.26 9.68 -10.98
CA SER A 289 -3.08 8.40 -11.67
C SER A 289 -2.46 7.33 -10.77
N ILE A 290 -1.52 7.70 -9.92
CA ILE A 290 -0.94 6.78 -8.93
C ILE A 290 -1.97 6.40 -7.87
N MET A 291 -2.70 7.37 -7.33
CA MET A 291 -3.74 7.07 -6.35
C MET A 291 -4.86 6.22 -6.94
N PHE A 292 -5.24 6.51 -8.19
CA PHE A 292 -6.19 5.70 -8.94
C PHE A 292 -5.68 4.27 -9.17
N SER A 293 -4.38 4.12 -9.51
CA SER A 293 -3.74 2.80 -9.63
C SER A 293 -3.77 2.04 -8.30
N THR A 294 -3.35 2.70 -7.22
CA THR A 294 -3.38 2.12 -5.88
C THR A 294 -4.78 1.68 -5.49
N PHE A 295 -5.79 2.52 -5.74
CA PHE A 295 -7.18 2.19 -5.44
C PHE A 295 -7.68 0.98 -6.23
N LEU A 296 -7.36 0.92 -7.51
CA LEU A 296 -7.72 -0.18 -8.39
C LEU A 296 -7.05 -1.50 -7.95
N THR A 297 -5.76 -1.46 -7.61
CA THR A 297 -5.02 -2.63 -7.14
C THR A 297 -5.46 -3.09 -5.74
N VAL A 298 -5.91 -2.19 -4.87
CA VAL A 298 -6.51 -2.52 -3.57
C VAL A 298 -7.81 -3.31 -3.76
N ILE A 299 -8.70 -2.85 -4.65
CA ILE A 299 -9.95 -3.57 -4.95
C ILE A 299 -9.65 -4.95 -5.56
N ASP A 300 -8.71 -5.03 -6.53
CA ASP A 300 -8.30 -6.31 -7.13
C ASP A 300 -7.69 -7.25 -6.10
N GLY A 301 -6.76 -6.76 -5.27
CA GLY A 301 -6.05 -7.55 -4.25
C GLY A 301 -6.99 -8.16 -3.22
N PHE A 302 -7.90 -7.37 -2.64
CA PHE A 302 -8.89 -7.88 -1.70
C PHE A 302 -9.89 -8.83 -2.37
N SER A 303 -10.32 -8.53 -3.59
CA SER A 303 -11.23 -9.41 -4.34
C SER A 303 -10.61 -10.78 -4.60
N ARG A 304 -9.36 -10.83 -5.04
CA ARG A 304 -8.61 -12.08 -5.25
C ARG A 304 -8.36 -12.82 -3.94
N ALA A 305 -7.99 -12.12 -2.88
CA ALA A 305 -7.74 -12.71 -1.57
C ALA A 305 -9.01 -13.35 -0.98
N LEU A 306 -10.16 -12.68 -1.08
CA LEU A 306 -11.46 -13.23 -0.66
C LEU A 306 -11.83 -14.44 -1.51
N ASN A 307 -11.72 -14.35 -2.84
CA ASN A 307 -12.03 -15.45 -3.75
C ASN A 307 -11.17 -16.68 -3.44
N ALA A 308 -9.87 -16.53 -3.29
CA ALA A 308 -8.95 -17.62 -2.95
C ALA A 308 -9.33 -18.24 -1.60
N SER A 309 -9.61 -17.42 -0.58
CA SER A 309 -9.98 -17.91 0.75
C SER A 309 -11.31 -18.68 0.74
N ILE A 310 -12.34 -18.14 0.08
CA ILE A 310 -13.66 -18.78 -0.01
C ILE A 310 -13.58 -20.09 -0.82
N PHE A 311 -12.82 -20.09 -1.92
CA PHE A 311 -12.63 -21.28 -2.74
C PHE A 311 -11.99 -22.44 -1.96
N LEU A 312 -10.88 -22.14 -1.22
CA LEU A 312 -10.19 -23.14 -0.40
C LEU A 312 -11.08 -23.70 0.72
N LEU A 313 -11.93 -22.86 1.32
CA LEU A 313 -12.87 -23.32 2.37
C LEU A 313 -14.00 -24.19 1.81
N LYS A 314 -14.47 -23.89 0.59
CA LYS A 314 -15.62 -24.57 -0.04
C LYS A 314 -15.22 -25.89 -0.68
N ASN A 315 -14.13 -25.92 -1.43
CA ASN A 315 -13.77 -27.08 -2.26
C ASN A 315 -12.80 -28.03 -1.57
N HIS A 316 -12.25 -27.64 -0.41
CA HIS A 316 -11.26 -28.43 0.34
C HIS A 316 -10.00 -28.80 -0.48
N GLU A 317 -9.74 -28.11 -1.57
CA GLU A 317 -8.62 -28.32 -2.48
C GLU A 317 -7.56 -27.23 -2.30
N GLU A 318 -6.29 -27.62 -2.38
CA GLU A 318 -5.17 -26.69 -2.30
C GLU A 318 -4.90 -25.94 -3.63
N SER A 319 -5.71 -26.14 -4.67
CA SER A 319 -5.52 -25.54 -5.98
C SER A 319 -6.53 -24.42 -6.23
N GLU A 320 -6.04 -23.20 -6.41
CA GLU A 320 -6.84 -21.99 -6.67
C GLU A 320 -7.13 -21.76 -8.17
N SER A 321 -6.71 -22.68 -9.06
CA SER A 321 -6.75 -22.46 -10.50
C SER A 321 -8.15 -22.34 -11.09
N GLU A 322 -9.18 -22.86 -10.43
CA GLU A 322 -10.56 -22.84 -10.89
C GLU A 322 -11.43 -21.73 -10.24
N ALA A 323 -10.85 -20.99 -9.28
CA ALA A 323 -11.59 -19.94 -8.56
C ALA A 323 -12.09 -18.80 -9.46
N GLU A 324 -11.47 -18.58 -10.61
CA GLU A 324 -11.71 -17.38 -11.43
C GLU A 324 -12.96 -17.40 -12.31
N ASN A 325 -13.55 -18.56 -12.60
CA ASN A 325 -14.64 -18.69 -13.58
C ASN A 325 -16.08 -18.60 -13.02
N ASN A 326 -16.25 -18.40 -11.72
CA ASN A 326 -17.57 -18.33 -11.10
C ASN A 326 -18.11 -16.89 -11.09
N LEU A 327 -19.42 -16.70 -11.39
CA LEU A 327 -20.08 -15.38 -11.38
C LEU A 327 -19.85 -14.62 -10.06
N ILE A 328 -19.90 -15.32 -8.92
CA ILE A 328 -19.66 -14.75 -7.58
C ILE A 328 -18.26 -14.12 -7.52
N ASN A 329 -17.25 -14.80 -8.07
CA ASN A 329 -15.87 -14.33 -8.06
C ASN A 329 -15.68 -13.07 -8.92
N ARG A 330 -16.43 -12.97 -10.03
CA ARG A 330 -16.44 -11.78 -10.89
C ARG A 330 -17.09 -10.57 -10.20
N LEU A 331 -18.00 -10.77 -9.26
CA LEU A 331 -18.71 -9.71 -8.56
C LEU A 331 -18.00 -9.24 -7.28
N MET A 332 -16.93 -9.91 -6.83
CA MET A 332 -16.18 -9.50 -5.64
C MET A 332 -15.68 -8.05 -5.67
N PRO A 333 -15.19 -7.50 -6.81
CA PRO A 333 -14.82 -6.09 -6.88
C PRO A 333 -15.96 -5.12 -6.54
N LEU A 334 -17.22 -5.48 -6.88
CA LEU A 334 -18.39 -4.68 -6.49
C LEU A 334 -18.60 -4.71 -4.97
N LEU A 335 -18.46 -5.87 -4.34
CA LEU A 335 -18.62 -6.02 -2.89
C LEU A 335 -17.54 -5.21 -2.14
N VAL A 336 -16.28 -5.32 -2.54
CA VAL A 336 -15.16 -4.58 -1.94
C VAL A 336 -15.36 -3.09 -2.11
N SER A 337 -15.70 -2.64 -3.32
CA SER A 337 -15.97 -1.23 -3.61
C SER A 337 -17.15 -0.70 -2.80
N LEU A 338 -18.28 -1.41 -2.78
CA LEU A 338 -19.46 -1.00 -2.02
C LEU A 338 -19.16 -0.88 -0.53
N GLY A 339 -18.43 -1.85 0.03
CA GLY A 339 -18.03 -1.81 1.45
C GLY A 339 -17.21 -0.57 1.79
N GLY A 340 -16.20 -0.23 1.00
CA GLY A 340 -15.39 0.97 1.18
C GLY A 340 -16.19 2.26 1.00
N LEU A 341 -17.07 2.32 -0.02
CA LEU A 341 -17.94 3.48 -0.25
C LEU A 341 -18.90 3.71 0.92
N VAL A 342 -19.57 2.67 1.39
CA VAL A 342 -20.48 2.76 2.54
C VAL A 342 -19.74 3.28 3.77
N LEU A 343 -18.52 2.80 4.02
CA LEU A 343 -17.73 3.27 5.16
C LEU A 343 -17.43 4.77 5.05
N ILE A 344 -17.03 5.26 3.88
CA ILE A 344 -16.81 6.72 3.68
C ILE A 344 -18.08 7.51 3.95
N LEU A 345 -19.22 7.05 3.42
CA LEU A 345 -20.49 7.76 3.56
C LEU A 345 -21.01 7.80 5.02
N ILE A 346 -20.72 6.74 5.82
CA ILE A 346 -21.07 6.71 7.25
C ILE A 346 -20.29 7.78 8.03
N TYR A 347 -19.01 7.97 7.72
CA TYR A 347 -18.15 8.97 8.36
C TYR A 347 -18.30 10.38 7.78
N GLN A 348 -19.10 10.53 6.74
CA GLN A 348 -19.34 11.80 6.09
C GLN A 348 -20.09 12.77 7.03
N GLY A 349 -19.58 13.98 7.14
CA GLY A 349 -20.13 15.02 8.04
C GLY A 349 -19.21 15.35 9.22
N ASP A 350 -18.27 14.49 9.54
CA ASP A 350 -17.19 14.85 10.46
C ASP A 350 -16.05 15.52 9.69
N LYS A 351 -15.61 16.69 10.16
CA LYS A 351 -14.50 17.46 9.54
C LYS A 351 -13.19 16.68 9.51
N ASN A 352 -13.00 15.75 10.43
CA ASN A 352 -11.80 14.93 10.55
C ASN A 352 -11.96 13.53 9.92
N SER A 353 -13.07 13.25 9.23
CA SER A 353 -13.41 11.93 8.70
C SER A 353 -12.30 11.30 7.86
N PHE A 354 -11.64 12.09 7.02
CA PHE A 354 -10.53 11.65 6.19
C PHE A 354 -9.35 11.13 7.04
N SER A 355 -8.85 11.95 7.96
CA SER A 355 -7.76 11.55 8.86
C SER A 355 -8.14 10.38 9.76
N MET A 356 -9.40 10.33 10.26
CA MET A 356 -9.89 9.21 11.07
C MET A 356 -9.87 7.89 10.29
N ILE A 357 -10.40 7.88 9.07
CA ILE A 357 -10.43 6.67 8.22
C ILE A 357 -9.02 6.21 7.88
N VAL A 358 -8.12 7.14 7.50
CA VAL A 358 -6.73 6.80 7.16
C VAL A 358 -5.99 6.28 8.40
N ASN A 359 -6.13 6.92 9.55
CA ASN A 359 -5.48 6.48 10.78
C ASN A 359 -6.04 5.14 11.27
N ALA A 360 -7.35 4.92 11.18
CA ALA A 360 -7.97 3.64 11.52
C ALA A 360 -7.46 2.50 10.62
N ALA A 361 -7.40 2.72 9.30
CA ALA A 361 -6.90 1.74 8.35
C ALA A 361 -5.44 1.39 8.59
N THR A 362 -4.59 2.39 8.84
CA THR A 362 -3.15 2.21 9.07
C THR A 362 -2.87 1.53 10.41
N THR A 363 -3.60 1.91 11.47
CA THR A 363 -3.52 1.26 12.80
C THR A 363 -3.97 -0.18 12.74
N LEU A 364 -5.11 -0.46 12.09
CA LEU A 364 -5.59 -1.84 11.90
C LEU A 364 -4.55 -2.71 11.18
N SER A 365 -3.97 -2.19 10.08
CA SER A 365 -2.92 -2.89 9.34
C SER A 365 -1.69 -3.17 10.22
N PHE A 366 -1.35 -2.27 11.16
CA PHE A 366 -0.26 -2.53 12.10
C PHE A 366 -0.61 -3.62 13.13
N VAL A 367 -1.83 -3.58 13.68
CA VAL A 367 -2.28 -4.56 14.68
C VAL A 367 -2.27 -5.98 14.15
N VAL A 368 -2.63 -6.18 12.87
CA VAL A 368 -2.65 -7.50 12.24
C VAL A 368 -1.28 -7.94 11.70
N ALA A 369 -0.34 -7.00 11.51
CA ALA A 369 0.95 -7.28 10.91
C ALA A 369 1.77 -8.37 11.63
N PRO A 370 1.85 -8.43 12.98
CA PRO A 370 2.59 -9.48 13.67
C PRO A 370 2.10 -10.89 13.36
N LEU A 371 0.77 -11.07 13.26
CA LEU A 371 0.15 -12.35 12.93
C LEU A 371 0.52 -12.80 11.51
N ILE A 372 0.32 -11.94 10.51
CA ILE A 372 0.64 -12.26 9.12
C ILE A 372 2.15 -12.47 8.95
N ALA A 373 2.99 -11.68 9.62
CA ALA A 373 4.43 -11.84 9.61
C ALA A 373 4.86 -13.24 10.13
N LEU A 374 4.26 -13.69 11.22
CA LEU A 374 4.55 -14.99 11.81
C LEU A 374 4.13 -16.14 10.88
N LEU A 375 2.94 -16.05 10.29
CA LEU A 375 2.44 -17.04 9.34
C LEU A 375 3.32 -17.10 8.08
N ASN A 376 3.68 -15.95 7.51
CA ASN A 376 4.55 -15.87 6.34
C ASN A 376 5.92 -16.46 6.64
N PHE A 377 6.51 -16.14 7.81
CA PHE A 377 7.78 -16.70 8.24
C PHE A 377 7.72 -18.24 8.36
N ARG A 378 6.65 -18.79 8.96
CA ARG A 378 6.48 -20.24 9.09
C ARG A 378 6.40 -20.95 7.75
N LEU A 379 5.72 -20.33 6.77
CA LEU A 379 5.48 -20.92 5.46
C LEU A 379 6.69 -20.99 4.54
N VAL A 380 7.75 -20.23 4.84
CA VAL A 380 8.99 -20.26 4.03
C VAL A 380 10.10 -21.11 4.66
N MET A 381 9.80 -21.86 5.72
CA MET A 381 10.76 -22.76 6.32
C MET A 381 11.05 -23.97 5.40
N PRO A 382 12.23 -24.64 5.58
CA PRO A 382 12.69 -25.72 4.70
C PRO A 382 11.71 -26.89 4.55
N ASP A 383 10.91 -27.16 5.58
CA ASP A 383 9.90 -28.23 5.57
C ASP A 383 8.67 -27.88 4.73
N MET A 384 8.46 -26.60 4.42
CA MET A 384 7.33 -26.10 3.65
C MET A 384 7.64 -25.89 2.16
N ILE A 385 8.83 -25.36 1.84
CA ILE A 385 9.21 -24.99 0.46
C ILE A 385 10.52 -25.62 -0.05
N GLY A 386 11.11 -26.54 0.70
CA GLY A 386 12.41 -27.15 0.38
C GLY A 386 13.60 -26.28 0.84
N LYS A 387 14.75 -26.95 1.10
CA LYS A 387 15.95 -26.27 1.61
C LYS A 387 16.55 -25.28 0.62
N GLU A 388 16.45 -25.57 -0.66
CA GLU A 388 16.99 -24.76 -1.77
C GLU A 388 16.26 -23.43 -1.96
N ASN A 389 14.97 -23.37 -1.57
CA ASN A 389 14.10 -22.19 -1.68
C ASN A 389 13.98 -21.42 -0.37
N ALA A 390 14.39 -22.03 0.75
CA ALA A 390 14.28 -21.42 2.07
C ALA A 390 15.16 -20.16 2.21
N PRO A 391 14.78 -19.19 3.07
CA PRO A 391 15.56 -17.99 3.32
C PRO A 391 16.91 -18.32 3.96
N GLY A 392 17.95 -17.57 3.57
CA GLY A 392 19.28 -17.69 4.18
C GLY A 392 19.33 -17.16 5.62
N LYS A 393 20.41 -17.47 6.36
CA LYS A 393 20.58 -17.13 7.78
C LYS A 393 20.35 -15.64 8.08
N PHE A 394 20.85 -14.75 7.22
CA PHE A 394 20.64 -13.30 7.38
C PHE A 394 19.16 -12.92 7.32
N MET A 395 18.41 -13.48 6.35
CA MET A 395 16.98 -13.21 6.22
C MET A 395 16.18 -13.77 7.41
N ILE A 396 16.59 -14.94 7.94
CA ILE A 396 15.99 -15.51 9.15
C ILE A 396 16.21 -14.59 10.35
N LEU A 397 17.46 -14.11 10.55
CA LEU A 397 17.77 -13.18 11.64
C LEU A 397 16.95 -11.90 11.50
N LEU A 398 16.89 -11.31 10.29
CA LEU A 398 16.10 -10.12 10.03
C LEU A 398 14.61 -10.34 10.30
N SER A 399 14.09 -11.52 9.98
CA SER A 399 12.69 -11.89 10.27
C SER A 399 12.43 -11.99 11.78
N VAL A 400 13.34 -12.60 12.54
CA VAL A 400 13.20 -12.67 14.00
C VAL A 400 13.21 -11.28 14.62
N LEU A 401 14.14 -10.41 14.19
CA LEU A 401 14.17 -9.01 14.64
C LEU A 401 12.88 -8.26 14.22
N GLY A 402 12.39 -8.50 13.02
CA GLY A 402 11.13 -7.93 12.53
C GLY A 402 9.90 -8.38 13.33
N ILE A 403 9.84 -9.65 13.72
CA ILE A 403 8.76 -10.19 14.60
C ILE A 403 8.84 -9.52 15.97
N ILE A 404 10.04 -9.45 16.58
CA ILE A 404 10.23 -8.76 17.87
C ILE A 404 9.79 -7.31 17.79
N TYR A 405 10.18 -6.61 16.71
CA TYR A 405 9.79 -5.24 16.46
C TYR A 405 8.26 -5.07 16.36
N LEU A 406 7.58 -5.91 15.57
CA LEU A 406 6.14 -5.82 15.38
C LEU A 406 5.36 -6.11 16.66
N PHE A 407 5.72 -7.18 17.39
CA PHE A 407 5.09 -7.48 18.67
C PHE A 407 5.44 -6.49 19.76
N GLY A 408 6.70 -6.02 19.83
CA GLY A 408 7.13 -5.01 20.79
C GLY A 408 6.34 -3.71 20.66
N PHE A 409 6.16 -3.21 19.43
CA PHE A 409 5.34 -2.03 19.19
C PHE A 409 3.85 -2.28 19.41
N LEU A 410 3.32 -3.46 19.09
CA LEU A 410 1.93 -3.81 19.37
C LEU A 410 1.65 -3.80 20.89
N ILE A 411 2.54 -4.42 21.67
CA ILE A 411 2.42 -4.43 23.14
C ILE A 411 2.51 -3.01 23.70
N TRP A 412 3.51 -2.22 23.24
CA TRP A 412 3.64 -0.83 23.63
C TRP A 412 2.38 -0.03 23.34
N PHE A 413 1.80 -0.17 22.14
CA PHE A 413 0.54 0.49 21.77
C PHE A 413 -0.61 0.10 22.69
N LEU A 414 -0.80 -1.19 22.96
CA LEU A 414 -1.86 -1.67 23.84
C LEU A 414 -1.71 -1.12 25.27
N LEU A 415 -0.47 -0.96 25.76
CA LEU A 415 -0.20 -0.39 27.08
C LEU A 415 -0.37 1.14 27.13
N THR A 416 -0.33 1.84 26.00
CA THR A 416 -0.49 3.31 25.93
C THR A 416 -1.93 3.75 25.70
N ILE A 417 -2.79 2.86 25.20
CA ILE A 417 -4.24 3.13 25.03
C ILE A 417 -5.03 2.87 26.32
N TRP A 418 -4.51 2.01 27.20
CA TRP A 418 -5.11 1.68 28.50
C TRP A 418 -4.39 2.40 29.64
#